data_493aa0cfbe31289515809f531b57f16c
#
_entry.id   493aa0cfbe31289515809f531b57f16c
#
_cell.length_a   1.000
_cell.length_b   1.000
_cell.length_c   1.000
_cell.angle_alpha   90.00
_cell.angle_beta   90.00
_cell.angle_gamma   90.00
#
_symmetry.space_group_name_H-M   'P 1'
#
loop_
_entity.id
_entity.type
_entity.pdbx_description
1 polymer ?
#
loop_
_entity_poly.entity_id
_entity_poly.type
_entity_poly.pdbx_seq_one_letter_code
_entity_poly.pdbx_strand_id
1 'polypeptide(L)'
;AKARSVTESILVKNPNIKAVFGSNDNMALGAIQAIKDAGMKNVVVVGFDATPDAAKSILAGDMTATIAQSSYNMGALGVRHALDLANGKKIAANIDTGTELVTKKNAKKYK
;
A
#
# COMPACT_ATOMS: atom_id res chain seq x y z
N ALA A 1 -5.19 8.67 11.85
CA ALA A 1 -5.79 9.98 12.15
C ALA A 1 -5.51 11.02 11.05
N LYS A 2 -4.23 11.38 10.77
CA LYS A 2 -3.88 12.45 9.82
C LYS A 2 -4.38 12.21 8.37
N ALA A 3 -4.24 11.01 7.84
CA ALA A 3 -4.69 10.69 6.48
C ALA A 3 -6.22 10.84 6.32
N ARG A 4 -7.00 10.46 7.34
CA ARG A 4 -8.46 10.67 7.34
C ARG A 4 -8.80 12.15 7.22
N SER A 5 -8.28 13.01 8.10
CA SER A 5 -8.60 14.44 8.09
C SER A 5 -8.14 15.17 6.81
N VAL A 6 -6.98 14.77 6.25
CA VAL A 6 -6.52 15.28 4.96
C VAL A 6 -7.49 14.87 3.85
N THR A 7 -7.91 13.60 3.83
CA THR A 7 -8.87 13.11 2.83
C THR A 7 -10.22 13.81 2.97
N GLU A 8 -10.74 13.98 4.18
CA GLU A 8 -11.96 14.75 4.44
C GLU A 8 -11.88 16.15 3.81
N SER A 9 -10.77 16.87 4.04
CA SER A 9 -10.55 18.20 3.47
C SER A 9 -10.48 18.20 1.93
N ILE A 10 -9.91 17.13 1.34
CA ILE A 10 -9.83 16.98 -0.11
C ILE A 10 -11.22 16.70 -0.70
N LEU A 11 -12.01 15.82 -0.07
CA LEU A 11 -13.35 15.45 -0.53
C LEU A 11 -14.32 16.63 -0.52
N VAL A 12 -14.22 17.51 0.48
CA VAL A 12 -15.03 18.76 0.52
C VAL A 12 -14.75 19.63 -0.69
N LYS A 13 -13.48 19.76 -1.10
CA LYS A 13 -13.08 20.57 -2.26
C LYS A 13 -13.34 19.88 -3.60
N ASN A 14 -13.35 18.56 -3.61
CA ASN A 14 -13.41 17.72 -4.81
C ASN A 14 -14.42 16.57 -4.63
N PRO A 15 -15.74 16.85 -4.66
CA PRO A 15 -16.77 15.85 -4.38
C PRO A 15 -16.87 14.74 -5.44
N ASN A 16 -16.21 14.90 -6.58
CA ASN A 16 -16.28 13.97 -7.73
C ASN A 16 -15.06 13.02 -7.82
N ILE A 17 -14.28 12.89 -6.75
CA ILE A 17 -13.13 11.96 -6.72
C ILE A 17 -13.60 10.53 -7.00
N LYS A 18 -12.88 9.85 -7.89
CA LYS A 18 -13.16 8.46 -8.30
C LYS A 18 -12.11 7.47 -7.80
N ALA A 19 -10.92 7.95 -7.45
CA ALA A 19 -9.86 7.10 -6.95
C ALA A 19 -8.97 7.84 -5.95
N VAL A 20 -8.43 7.09 -5.00
CA VAL A 20 -7.44 7.54 -4.01
C VAL A 20 -6.31 6.53 -3.95
N PHE A 21 -5.08 7.01 -3.99
CA PHE A 21 -3.89 6.23 -3.71
C PHE A 21 -3.29 6.67 -2.36
N GLY A 22 -3.17 5.75 -1.43
CA GLY A 22 -2.44 5.95 -0.18
C GLY A 22 -0.99 5.47 -0.34
N SER A 23 -0.02 6.29 0.03
CA SER A 23 1.41 5.91 -0.03
C SER A 23 1.77 4.72 0.85
N ASN A 24 0.89 4.35 1.76
CA ASN A 24 0.88 3.08 2.48
C ASN A 24 -0.55 2.70 2.88
N ASP A 25 -0.72 1.47 3.36
CA ASP A 25 -2.02 0.92 3.72
C ASP A 25 -2.70 1.69 4.86
N ASN A 26 -1.95 2.16 5.85
CA ASN A 26 -2.53 2.94 6.95
C ASN A 26 -3.15 4.26 6.46
N MET A 27 -2.53 4.90 5.47
CA MET A 27 -3.08 6.09 4.83
C MET A 27 -4.32 5.74 3.99
N ALA A 28 -4.27 4.66 3.22
CA ALA A 28 -5.41 4.18 2.44
C ALA A 28 -6.60 3.82 3.33
N LEU A 29 -6.38 3.13 4.45
CA LEU A 29 -7.42 2.81 5.43
C LEU A 29 -8.03 4.07 6.05
N GLY A 30 -7.20 5.08 6.34
CA GLY A 30 -7.68 6.39 6.79
C GLY A 30 -8.54 7.10 5.75
N ALA A 31 -8.15 7.03 4.48
CA ALA A 31 -8.93 7.58 3.37
C ALA A 31 -10.28 6.85 3.18
N ILE A 32 -10.31 5.52 3.31
CA ILE A 32 -11.54 4.73 3.27
C ILE A 32 -12.53 5.21 4.32
N GLN A 33 -12.06 5.47 5.54
CA GLN A 33 -12.94 5.97 6.59
C GLN A 33 -13.55 7.33 6.22
N ALA A 34 -12.76 8.27 5.71
CA ALA A 34 -13.25 9.57 5.26
C ALA A 34 -14.28 9.45 4.11
N ILE A 35 -14.04 8.54 3.16
CA ILE A 35 -14.94 8.25 2.04
C ILE A 35 -16.29 7.70 2.54
N LYS A 36 -16.25 6.78 3.52
CA LYS A 36 -17.45 6.22 4.16
C LYS A 36 -18.24 7.29 4.91
N ASP A 37 -17.57 8.12 5.70
CA ASP A 37 -18.18 9.19 6.48
C ASP A 37 -18.83 10.26 5.58
N ALA A 38 -18.24 10.49 4.40
CA ALA A 38 -18.83 11.37 3.37
C ALA A 38 -19.97 10.72 2.58
N GLY A 39 -20.33 9.46 2.86
CA GLY A 39 -21.40 8.73 2.15
C GLY A 39 -21.08 8.42 0.68
N MET A 40 -19.80 8.55 0.28
CA MET A 40 -19.39 8.30 -1.10
C MET A 40 -19.30 6.80 -1.39
N LYS A 41 -19.66 6.42 -2.60
CA LYS A 41 -19.63 5.03 -3.08
C LYS A 41 -18.79 4.93 -4.37
N ASN A 42 -18.32 3.72 -4.65
CA ASN A 42 -17.58 3.41 -5.88
C ASN A 42 -16.29 4.23 -6.07
N VAL A 43 -15.61 4.57 -4.97
CA VAL A 43 -14.28 5.18 -5.01
C VAL A 43 -13.24 4.07 -4.96
N VAL A 44 -12.37 4.02 -5.96
CA VAL A 44 -11.24 3.07 -5.98
C VAL A 44 -10.21 3.52 -4.96
N VAL A 45 -9.84 2.65 -4.03
CA VAL A 45 -8.79 2.94 -3.05
C VAL A 45 -7.67 1.90 -3.16
N VAL A 46 -6.45 2.39 -3.35
CA VAL A 46 -5.26 1.55 -3.44
C VAL A 46 -4.26 1.96 -2.36
N GLY A 47 -3.70 0.98 -1.69
CA GLY A 47 -2.66 1.14 -0.67
C GLY A 47 -1.29 0.61 -1.13
N PHE A 48 -0.39 0.48 -0.18
CA PHE A 48 0.96 -0.05 -0.36
C PHE A 48 1.42 -0.71 0.94
N ASP A 49 2.07 -1.86 0.90
CA ASP A 49 2.68 -2.72 1.93
C ASP A 49 1.98 -4.07 2.13
N ALA A 50 0.72 -4.24 1.76
CA ALA A 50 -0.07 -5.45 1.97
C ALA A 50 -0.16 -5.88 3.45
N THR A 51 -0.48 -4.93 4.32
CA THR A 51 -0.69 -5.21 5.74
C THR A 51 -1.90 -6.13 5.97
N PRO A 52 -1.96 -6.90 7.09
CA PRO A 52 -3.12 -7.73 7.41
C PRO A 52 -4.44 -6.95 7.41
N ASP A 53 -4.44 -5.71 7.89
CA ASP A 53 -5.66 -4.89 7.93
C ASP A 53 -6.09 -4.43 6.52
N ALA A 54 -5.14 -4.12 5.64
CA ALA A 54 -5.44 -3.87 4.23
C ALA A 54 -6.01 -5.11 3.55
N ALA A 55 -5.43 -6.29 3.80
CA ALA A 55 -5.94 -7.55 3.26
C ALA A 55 -7.39 -7.83 3.73
N LYS A 56 -7.71 -7.61 5.01
CA LYS A 56 -9.08 -7.68 5.54
C LYS A 56 -10.01 -6.68 4.84
N SER A 57 -9.56 -5.44 4.66
CA SER A 57 -10.32 -4.38 4.00
C SER A 57 -10.61 -4.71 2.52
N ILE A 58 -9.63 -5.31 1.82
CA ILE A 58 -9.82 -5.79 0.44
C ILE A 58 -10.86 -6.92 0.39
N LEU A 59 -10.78 -7.88 1.31
CA LEU A 59 -11.74 -9.00 1.38
C LEU A 59 -13.15 -8.51 1.71
N ALA A 60 -13.28 -7.49 2.56
CA ALA A 60 -14.54 -6.82 2.87
C ALA A 60 -15.10 -6.01 1.69
N GLY A 61 -14.27 -5.63 0.72
CA GLY A 61 -14.65 -4.83 -0.44
C GLY A 61 -14.54 -3.31 -0.23
N ASP A 62 -13.92 -2.87 0.86
CA ASP A 62 -13.70 -1.46 1.18
C ASP A 62 -12.46 -0.90 0.47
N MET A 63 -11.39 -1.69 0.39
CA MET A 63 -10.17 -1.38 -0.36
C MET A 63 -10.15 -2.18 -1.67
N THR A 64 -9.71 -1.56 -2.74
CA THR A 64 -9.66 -2.21 -4.07
C THR A 64 -8.43 -3.11 -4.19
N ALA A 65 -7.26 -2.59 -3.82
CA ALA A 65 -5.99 -3.28 -3.94
C ALA A 65 -4.92 -2.66 -3.03
N THR A 66 -3.84 -3.39 -2.83
CA THR A 66 -2.57 -2.88 -2.28
C THR A 66 -1.40 -3.52 -3.01
N ILE A 67 -0.21 -2.96 -2.87
CA ILE A 67 1.02 -3.50 -3.43
C ILE A 67 1.84 -4.13 -2.30
N ALA A 68 2.10 -5.42 -2.38
CA ALA A 68 3.02 -6.10 -1.48
C ALA A 68 4.46 -5.86 -1.92
N GLN A 69 5.32 -5.52 -0.98
CA GLN A 69 6.77 -5.51 -1.16
C GLN A 69 7.36 -6.83 -0.65
N SER A 70 8.47 -7.28 -1.23
CA SER A 70 9.20 -8.44 -0.73
C SER A 70 10.16 -8.02 0.39
N SER A 71 9.64 -7.75 1.59
CA SER A 71 10.43 -7.28 2.74
C SER A 71 11.57 -8.24 3.10
N TYR A 72 11.34 -9.56 2.99
CA TYR A 72 12.38 -10.56 3.19
C TYR A 72 13.53 -10.40 2.19
N ASN A 73 13.21 -10.29 0.88
CA ASN A 73 14.23 -10.10 -0.16
C ASN A 73 14.96 -8.77 0.02
N MET A 74 14.26 -7.70 0.38
CA MET A 74 14.87 -6.39 0.67
C MET A 74 15.93 -6.52 1.76
N GLY A 75 15.60 -7.17 2.88
CA GLY A 75 16.54 -7.40 3.97
C GLY A 75 17.70 -8.32 3.58
N ALA A 76 17.39 -9.48 3.00
CA ALA A 76 18.39 -10.49 2.64
C ALA A 76 19.38 -9.98 1.58
N LEU A 77 18.87 -9.34 0.52
CA LEU A 77 19.70 -8.75 -0.54
C LEU A 77 20.49 -7.54 -0.02
N GLY A 78 19.89 -6.71 0.85
CA GLY A 78 20.56 -5.58 1.46
C GLY A 78 21.81 -6.01 2.24
N VAL A 79 21.69 -7.02 3.12
CA VAL A 79 22.84 -7.57 3.87
C VAL A 79 23.87 -8.19 2.93
N ARG A 80 23.44 -9.01 1.95
CA ARG A 80 24.35 -9.65 0.99
C ARG A 80 25.17 -8.62 0.22
N HIS A 81 24.50 -7.60 -0.32
CA HIS A 81 25.17 -6.57 -1.11
C HIS A 81 26.06 -5.65 -0.27
N ALA A 82 25.69 -5.40 1.01
CA ALA A 82 26.57 -4.70 1.94
C ALA A 82 27.88 -5.48 2.18
N LEU A 83 27.79 -6.80 2.36
CA LEU A 83 28.97 -7.66 2.47
C LEU A 83 29.80 -7.70 1.18
N ASP A 84 29.17 -7.78 0.03
CA ASP A 84 29.85 -7.74 -1.26
C ASP A 84 30.63 -6.45 -1.45
N LEU A 85 30.03 -5.29 -1.11
CA LEU A 85 30.70 -3.99 -1.14
C LEU A 85 31.89 -3.94 -0.16
N ALA A 86 31.69 -4.44 1.08
CA ALA A 86 32.77 -4.49 2.07
C ALA A 86 33.96 -5.35 1.60
N ASN A 87 33.70 -6.36 0.79
CA ASN A 87 34.71 -7.22 0.17
C ASN A 87 35.25 -6.67 -1.19
N GLY A 88 34.95 -5.43 -1.52
CA GLY A 88 35.44 -4.77 -2.74
C GLY A 88 34.74 -5.21 -4.03
N LYS A 89 33.64 -5.94 -3.95
CA LYS A 89 32.86 -6.33 -5.12
C LYS A 89 32.00 -5.17 -5.63
N LYS A 90 31.78 -5.12 -6.93
CA LYS A 90 30.83 -4.20 -7.55
C LYS A 90 29.41 -4.79 -7.46
N ILE A 91 28.43 -3.96 -7.14
CA ILE A 91 27.01 -4.30 -7.18
C ILE A 91 26.27 -3.41 -8.18
N ALA A 92 25.11 -3.85 -8.65
CA ALA A 92 24.24 -3.03 -9.48
C ALA A 92 23.71 -1.83 -8.67
N ALA A 93 23.54 -0.68 -9.32
CA ALA A 93 23.00 0.53 -8.70
C ALA A 93 21.53 0.38 -8.28
N ASN A 94 20.77 -0.42 -9.04
CA ASN A 94 19.37 -0.72 -8.79
C ASN A 94 19.16 -2.24 -8.75
N ILE A 95 18.50 -2.72 -7.73
CA ILE A 95 18.21 -4.14 -7.52
C ILE A 95 16.72 -4.29 -7.26
N ASP A 96 16.04 -4.96 -8.20
CA ASP A 96 14.61 -5.24 -8.05
C ASP A 96 14.41 -6.34 -6.98
N THR A 97 13.66 -6.03 -5.94
CA THR A 97 13.32 -6.96 -4.86
C THR A 97 11.97 -7.63 -5.06
N GLY A 98 11.24 -7.25 -6.11
CA GLY A 98 9.93 -7.76 -6.46
C GLY A 98 8.78 -7.10 -5.71
N THR A 99 7.66 -6.98 -6.42
CA THR A 99 6.37 -6.53 -5.87
C THR A 99 5.24 -7.41 -6.37
N GLU A 100 4.14 -7.52 -5.61
CA GLU A 100 2.94 -8.25 -6.01
C GLU A 100 1.71 -7.36 -5.83
N LEU A 101 0.85 -7.30 -6.86
CA LEU A 101 -0.46 -6.66 -6.74
C LEU A 101 -1.40 -7.56 -5.93
N VAL A 102 -1.86 -7.05 -4.80
CA VAL A 102 -2.79 -7.75 -3.91
C VAL A 102 -4.20 -7.23 -4.15
N THR A 103 -5.07 -8.15 -4.55
CA THR A 103 -6.50 -7.91 -4.79
C THR A 103 -7.34 -8.95 -4.06
N LYS A 104 -8.64 -8.92 -4.21
CA LYS A 104 -9.55 -9.92 -3.61
C LYS A 104 -9.18 -11.37 -3.97
N LYS A 105 -8.48 -11.58 -5.11
CA LYS A 105 -8.08 -12.93 -5.58
C LYS A 105 -7.00 -13.56 -4.70
N ASN A 106 -6.09 -12.78 -4.16
CA ASN A 106 -4.91 -13.27 -3.41
C ASN A 106 -4.75 -12.67 -2.00
N ALA A 107 -5.59 -11.73 -1.58
CA ALA A 107 -5.53 -11.07 -0.28
C ALA A 107 -5.56 -12.04 0.92
N LYS A 108 -6.13 -13.24 0.77
CA LYS A 108 -6.12 -14.27 1.82
C LYS A 108 -4.73 -14.69 2.27
N LYS A 109 -3.71 -14.55 1.41
CA LYS A 109 -2.31 -14.87 1.74
C LYS A 109 -1.70 -13.88 2.74
N TYR A 110 -2.27 -12.68 2.84
CA TYR A 110 -1.75 -11.55 3.63
C TYR A 110 -2.57 -11.25 4.90
N LYS A 111 -3.59 -12.08 5.19
CA LYS A 111 -4.50 -11.92 6.32
C LYS A 111 -3.87 -12.33 7.67
#